data_98fb350151897ca05cd5b778f8becfa9
#
_entry.id   98fb350151897ca05cd5b778f8becfa9
#
_cell.length_a   1.000
_cell.length_b   1.000
_cell.length_c   1.000
_cell.angle_alpha   90.00
_cell.angle_beta   90.00
_cell.angle_gamma   90.00
#
_symmetry.space_group_name_H-M   'P 1'
#
loop_
_entity.id
_entity.type
_entity.pdbx_description
1 polymer ?
#
loop_
_entity_poly.entity_id
_entity_poly.type
_entity_poly.pdbx_seq_one_letter_code
_entity_poly.pdbx_strand_id
1 'polypeptide(L)' 'MNSKQMKKWLEQQGASFQPGKGSHLKVFLNGKQSALPMHGTTELGKGLEAAIKRQLGLK' A
#
# COMPACT_ATOMS: atom_id res chain seq x y z
N MET A 1 3.92 -3.41 -9.84
CA MET A 1 3.82 -4.40 -8.76
C MET A 1 2.36 -4.79 -8.54
N ASN A 2 2.10 -6.03 -8.15
CA ASN A 2 0.76 -6.39 -7.70
C ASN A 2 0.58 -6.06 -6.20
N SER A 3 -0.62 -6.31 -5.68
CA SER A 3 -0.92 -5.97 -4.29
C SER A 3 0.00 -6.65 -3.30
N LYS A 4 0.29 -7.93 -3.50
CA LYS A 4 1.16 -8.68 -2.60
C LYS A 4 2.58 -8.15 -2.61
N GLN A 5 3.09 -7.84 -3.79
CA GLN A 5 4.44 -7.28 -3.93
C GLN A 5 4.53 -5.91 -3.28
N MET A 6 3.52 -5.08 -3.49
CA MET A 6 3.48 -3.75 -2.89
C MET A 6 3.42 -3.81 -1.37
N LYS A 7 2.60 -4.73 -0.83
CA LYS A 7 2.50 -4.93 0.62
C LYS A 7 3.86 -5.32 1.20
N LYS A 8 4.52 -6.28 0.56
CA LYS A 8 5.83 -6.73 1.04
C LYS A 8 6.86 -5.61 1.00
N TRP A 9 6.86 -4.84 -0.08
CA TRP A 9 7.76 -3.71 -0.21
C TRP A 9 7.52 -2.66 0.87
N LEU A 10 6.24 -2.36 1.16
CA LEU A 10 5.88 -1.40 2.20
C LEU A 10 6.30 -1.90 3.59
N GLU A 11 6.18 -3.19 3.85
CA GLU A 11 6.66 -3.77 5.10
C GLU A 11 8.16 -3.51 5.29
N GLN A 12 8.92 -3.60 4.22
CA GLN A 12 10.36 -3.34 4.26
C GLN A 12 10.65 -1.87 4.57
N GLN A 13 9.71 -0.98 4.26
CA GLN A 13 9.84 0.43 4.58
C GLN A 13 9.43 0.76 6.02
N GLY A 14 8.97 -0.24 6.75
CA GLY A 14 8.53 -0.04 8.14
C GLY A 14 7.05 0.22 8.30
N ALA A 15 6.26 0.03 7.25
CA ALA A 15 4.82 0.26 7.32
C ALA A 15 4.12 -0.83 8.14
N SER A 16 3.03 -0.45 8.80
CA SER A 16 2.14 -1.39 9.45
C SER A 16 0.80 -1.41 8.72
N PHE A 17 0.03 -2.47 8.94
CA PHE A 17 -1.19 -2.72 8.19
C PHE A 17 -2.33 -3.08 9.13
N GLN A 18 -3.54 -2.68 8.75
CA GLN A 18 -4.76 -3.06 9.46
C GLN A 18 -5.85 -3.37 8.45
N PRO A 19 -6.80 -4.25 8.80
CA PRO A 19 -7.92 -4.52 7.90
C PRO A 19 -8.68 -3.24 7.60
N GLY A 20 -8.94 -3.02 6.32
CA GLY A 20 -9.76 -1.91 5.89
C GLY A 20 -11.14 -2.38 5.47
N LYS A 21 -11.83 -1.53 4.75
CA LYS A 21 -13.16 -1.82 4.27
C LYS A 21 -13.08 -2.69 3.01
N GLY A 22 -13.84 -3.77 3.00
CA GLY A 22 -13.84 -4.68 1.85
C GLY A 22 -12.48 -5.33 1.65
N SER A 23 -11.97 -5.29 0.43
CA SER A 23 -10.67 -5.86 0.09
C SER A 23 -9.51 -4.87 0.27
N HIS A 24 -9.77 -3.69 0.84
CA HIS A 24 -8.72 -2.69 1.05
C HIS A 24 -8.00 -2.92 2.37
N LEU A 25 -6.71 -2.65 2.38
CA LEU A 25 -5.88 -2.76 3.56
C LEU A 25 -5.39 -1.37 3.93
N LYS A 26 -5.55 -0.99 5.20
CA LYS A 26 -5.04 0.29 5.68
C LYS A 26 -3.54 0.19 5.91
N VAL A 27 -2.80 1.17 5.45
CA VAL A 27 -1.34 1.22 5.56
C VAL A 27 -0.96 2.45 6.38
N PHE A 28 -0.10 2.26 7.37
CA PHE A 28 0.36 3.34 8.23
C PHE A 28 1.88 3.39 8.23
N LEU A 29 2.44 4.58 8.08
CA LEU A 29 3.88 4.79 8.06
C LEU A 29 4.20 6.21 8.52
N ASN A 30 4.98 6.33 9.59
CA ASN A 30 5.43 7.64 10.10
C ASN A 30 4.30 8.64 10.32
N GLY A 31 3.18 8.17 10.87
CA GLY A 31 2.02 9.02 11.11
C GLY A 31 1.19 9.33 9.89
N LYS A 32 1.55 8.77 8.73
CA LYS A 32 0.81 8.95 7.49
C LYS A 32 0.03 7.68 7.18
N GLN A 33 -1.02 7.81 6.41
CA GLN A 33 -1.94 6.72 6.12
C GLN A 33 -2.25 6.65 4.63
N SER A 34 -2.40 5.43 4.15
CA SER A 34 -2.85 5.19 2.78
C SER A 34 -3.74 3.94 2.76
N ALA A 35 -4.27 3.60 1.61
CA ALA A 35 -5.06 2.39 1.41
C ALA A 35 -4.46 1.60 0.26
N LEU A 36 -4.33 0.29 0.46
CA LEU A 36 -3.80 -0.62 -0.55
C LEU A 36 -4.90 -1.58 -0.98
N PRO A 37 -5.38 -1.50 -2.22
CA PRO A 37 -6.37 -2.46 -2.70
C PRO A 37 -5.71 -3.84 -2.81
N MET A 38 -6.33 -4.84 -2.20
CA MET A 38 -5.80 -6.22 -2.22
C MET A 38 -6.58 -7.04 -3.22
N HIS A 39 -6.13 -7.03 -4.46
CA HIS A 39 -6.78 -7.74 -5.56
C HIS A 39 -5.96 -8.96 -6.03
N GLY A 40 -5.32 -9.64 -5.10
CA GLY A 40 -4.55 -10.83 -5.41
C GLY A 40 -3.35 -10.53 -6.28
N THR A 41 -3.28 -11.15 -7.46
CA THR A 41 -2.16 -10.97 -8.38
C THR A 41 -2.41 -9.88 -9.43
N THR A 42 -3.52 -9.14 -9.33
CA THR A 42 -3.82 -8.07 -10.27
C THR A 42 -2.75 -6.98 -10.16
N GLU A 43 -2.23 -6.57 -11.29
CA GLU A 43 -1.20 -5.53 -11.34
C GLU A 43 -1.77 -4.17 -10.91
N LEU A 44 -1.06 -3.49 -10.03
CA LEU A 44 -1.39 -2.11 -9.68
C LEU A 44 -0.82 -1.20 -10.76
N GLY A 45 -1.58 -0.20 -11.17
CA GLY A 45 -1.08 0.78 -12.11
C GLY A 45 0.03 1.63 -11.49
N LYS A 46 0.93 2.15 -12.32
CA LYS A 46 2.01 3.01 -11.83
C LYS A 46 1.49 4.25 -11.13
N GLY A 47 0.37 4.78 -11.60
CA GLY A 47 -0.26 5.94 -10.96
C GLY A 47 -0.70 5.64 -9.54
N LEU A 48 -1.29 4.47 -9.31
CA LEU A 48 -1.73 4.06 -7.98
C LEU A 48 -0.54 3.80 -7.07
N GLU A 49 0.50 3.14 -7.58
CA GLU A 49 1.72 2.92 -6.81
C GLU A 49 2.33 4.24 -6.36
N ALA A 50 2.43 5.19 -7.28
CA ALA A 50 2.98 6.51 -6.98
C ALA A 50 2.14 7.26 -5.96
N ALA A 51 0.82 7.17 -6.08
CA ALA A 51 -0.10 7.81 -5.14
C ALA A 51 0.08 7.26 -3.72
N ILE A 52 0.17 5.94 -3.58
CA ILE A 52 0.37 5.31 -2.28
C ILE A 52 1.70 5.76 -1.67
N LYS A 53 2.76 5.72 -2.45
CA LYS A 53 4.07 6.16 -1.99
C LYS A 53 4.05 7.62 -1.54
N ARG A 54 3.39 8.47 -2.30
CA ARG A 54 3.29 9.90 -1.99
C ARG A 54 2.51 10.12 -0.70
N GLN A 55 1.39 9.41 -0.52
CA GLN A 55 0.57 9.55 0.67
C GLN A 55 1.33 9.14 1.94
N LEU A 56 2.25 8.20 1.80
CA LEU A 56 3.07 7.73 2.92
C LEU A 56 4.39 8.48 3.06
N GLY A 57 4.65 9.44 2.20
CA GLY A 57 5.88 10.22 2.22
C GLY A 57 7.08 9.47 1.65
N LEU A 58 6.86 8.41 0.90
CA LEU A 58 7.93 7.66 0.24
C LEU A 58 8.16 8.22 -1.17
N LYS A 59 9.36 8.10 -1.65
CA LYS A 59 9.71 8.57 -3.00
C LYS A 59 9.79 7.43 -3.99
#